data_25eb1345a9dc535370c49d29b66d0f4b
#
_entry.id   25eb1345a9dc535370c49d29b66d0f4b
#
_cell.length_a   1.000
_cell.length_b   1.000
_cell.length_c   1.000
_cell.angle_alpha   90.00
_cell.angle_beta   90.00
_cell.angle_gamma   90.00
#
_symmetry.space_group_name_H-M   'P 1'
#
loop_
_entity.id
_entity.type
_entity.pdbx_description
1 polymer ?
#
loop_
_entity_poly.entity_id
_entity_poly.type
_entity_poly.pdbx_seq_one_letter_code
_entity_poly.pdbx_strand_id
1 'polypeptide(L)'
;MLQLSRWKVALVALATVFGILLSLPNVLPRETTANWPAWAQQRLNLGLDLQGGSYLLLEVDTEALQREALNNLIEDVRRTLTTARIPFTGLSQANGAVRVQISDPAQAARAQTQLQTLIQPLVGAMGGVDMAVARSGAIVTLTPSSEATEATASGAVDQSIEIIRRRIDELGTREPTIVRQGRNRIVVQAPGESDPERLRNIIGQTAKLTFQMVDDTVSAEQVAAGRVPPQSIYLPYDDPALGGEVIQRRVLVAGEMLVGASAGFDQFGASVVNFRFDSQGARRFGDATRTGVGKRFAIILDDKVISAPVINEPITGGSGQISGNFTVEAANDLAVLLRAGALPAPLNIEQQQTVGAELGADAIEAGKVSTMIGFIAVVVFMFLVYGGLFGGISVIALLVNGLLVIGAMSITQATLTLPGIAGLILTLAVAVDANVLIYERMREEYNSGRPLISSMDAGFNRAMLTIIDANVTTLAAALIMFLFGAGPVRGFAWTLSIGVFTSVFTAVFITQVLLAVWIRTARPKKLPIA
;
A
#
# COMPACT_ATOMS: atom_id res chain seq x y z
N MET A 1 7.71 38.48 29.75
CA MET A 1 7.78 37.22 29.02
C MET A 1 9.21 36.76 28.67
N LEU A 2 10.15 37.67 28.51
CA LEU A 2 11.58 37.33 28.30
C LEU A 2 12.31 36.83 29.58
N GLN A 3 11.55 36.41 30.62
CA GLN A 3 12.13 35.76 31.76
C GLN A 3 12.54 34.33 31.40
N LEU A 4 13.80 34.00 31.64
CA LEU A 4 14.36 32.64 31.51
C LEU A 4 13.63 31.69 32.47
N SER A 5 12.57 31.07 32.02
CA SER A 5 11.92 29.97 32.72
C SER A 5 12.73 28.70 32.56
N ARG A 6 13.11 28.04 33.66
CA ARG A 6 13.91 26.81 33.63
C ARG A 6 13.31 25.71 32.74
N TRP A 7 11.98 25.61 32.73
CA TRP A 7 11.29 24.60 31.90
C TRP A 7 11.42 24.88 30.40
N LYS A 8 11.40 26.18 29.95
CA LYS A 8 11.57 26.54 28.54
C LYS A 8 13.00 26.24 28.06
N VAL A 9 13.99 26.53 28.88
CA VAL A 9 15.39 26.20 28.56
C VAL A 9 15.58 24.68 28.47
N ALA A 10 15.01 23.94 29.42
CA ALA A 10 15.04 22.47 29.39
C ALA A 10 14.34 21.90 28.14
N LEU A 11 13.18 22.44 27.77
CA LEU A 11 12.42 22.03 26.59
C LEU A 11 13.20 22.31 25.30
N VAL A 12 13.80 23.51 25.16
CA VAL A 12 14.63 23.87 24.00
C VAL A 12 15.85 22.96 23.90
N ALA A 13 16.56 22.74 25.03
CA ALA A 13 17.73 21.87 25.07
C ALA A 13 17.35 20.42 24.67
N LEU A 14 16.26 19.90 25.24
CA LEU A 14 15.77 18.55 24.94
C LEU A 14 15.34 18.41 23.49
N ALA A 15 14.59 19.37 22.95
CA ALA A 15 14.17 19.37 21.55
C ALA A 15 15.37 19.44 20.59
N THR A 16 16.37 20.29 20.91
CA THR A 16 17.58 20.40 20.10
C THR A 16 18.39 19.10 20.10
N VAL A 17 18.62 18.51 21.29
CA VAL A 17 19.32 17.22 21.42
C VAL A 17 18.58 16.12 20.68
N PHE A 18 17.25 16.06 20.84
CA PHE A 18 16.41 15.07 20.16
C PHE A 18 16.43 15.25 18.63
N GLY A 19 16.34 16.49 18.15
CA GLY A 19 16.48 16.82 16.72
C GLY A 19 17.84 16.40 16.14
N ILE A 20 18.93 16.66 16.85
CA ILE A 20 20.27 16.20 16.45
C ILE A 20 20.31 14.68 16.39
N LEU A 21 19.85 13.99 17.44
CA LEU A 21 19.92 12.54 17.58
C LEU A 21 19.14 11.83 16.48
N LEU A 22 17.96 12.32 16.13
CA LEU A 22 17.12 11.77 15.04
C LEU A 22 17.61 12.12 13.63
N SER A 23 18.37 13.22 13.48
CA SER A 23 18.92 13.61 12.19
C SER A 23 20.24 12.92 11.87
N LEU A 24 21.01 12.52 12.87
CA LEU A 24 22.33 11.89 12.75
C LEU A 24 22.35 10.64 11.85
N PRO A 25 21.38 9.70 11.91
CA PRO A 25 21.40 8.52 11.05
C PRO A 25 21.38 8.81 9.57
N ASN A 26 20.84 9.99 9.15
CA ASN A 26 20.81 10.39 7.75
C ASN A 26 22.17 10.81 7.20
N VAL A 27 23.11 11.14 8.07
CA VAL A 27 24.47 11.61 7.71
C VAL A 27 25.52 10.52 7.94
N LEU A 28 25.33 9.68 8.96
CA LEU A 28 26.31 8.65 9.34
C LEU A 28 26.19 7.39 8.46
N PRO A 29 27.29 6.65 8.23
CA PRO A 29 27.24 5.32 7.60
C PRO A 29 26.33 4.35 8.36
N ARG A 30 25.74 3.38 7.65
CA ARG A 30 24.82 2.40 8.28
C ARG A 30 25.49 1.54 9.36
N GLU A 31 26.77 1.25 9.18
CA GLU A 31 27.56 0.44 10.10
C GLU A 31 27.69 1.08 11.49
N THR A 32 27.80 2.41 11.57
CA THR A 32 27.92 3.14 12.84
C THR A 32 26.61 3.24 13.61
N THR A 33 25.48 3.18 12.92
CA THR A 33 24.13 3.27 13.53
C THR A 33 23.51 1.92 13.83
N ALA A 34 24.13 0.80 13.39
CA ALA A 34 23.58 -0.56 13.53
C ALA A 34 23.30 -1.00 14.98
N ASN A 35 24.08 -0.47 15.94
CA ASN A 35 23.94 -0.81 17.37
C ASN A 35 23.04 0.17 18.15
N TRP A 36 22.42 1.14 17.48
CA TRP A 36 21.53 2.10 18.12
C TRP A 36 20.15 1.48 18.40
N PRO A 37 19.34 2.03 19.30
CA PRO A 37 17.95 1.60 19.48
C PRO A 37 17.16 1.76 18.17
N ALA A 38 16.20 0.89 17.89
CA ALA A 38 15.45 0.87 16.63
C ALA A 38 14.80 2.23 16.26
N TRP A 39 14.30 2.99 17.25
CA TRP A 39 13.74 4.31 17.04
C TRP A 39 14.77 5.38 16.63
N ALA A 40 16.05 5.17 16.96
CA ALA A 40 17.14 6.08 16.62
C ALA A 40 17.92 5.65 15.36
N GLN A 41 17.58 4.52 14.75
CA GLN A 41 18.15 4.05 13.48
C GLN A 41 17.37 4.56 12.26
N GLN A 42 16.20 5.15 12.49
CA GLN A 42 15.28 5.55 11.43
C GLN A 42 15.90 6.64 10.55
N ARG A 43 15.81 6.44 9.23
CA ARG A 43 16.31 7.35 8.19
C ARG A 43 15.14 7.91 7.39
N LEU A 44 15.39 8.97 6.64
CA LEU A 44 14.46 9.51 5.66
C LEU A 44 14.19 8.49 4.56
N ASN A 45 12.93 8.23 4.30
CA ASN A 45 12.50 7.44 3.16
C ASN A 45 12.45 8.36 1.94
N LEU A 46 13.19 7.99 0.90
CA LEU A 46 13.16 8.73 -0.36
C LEU A 46 12.02 8.18 -1.23
N GLY A 47 11.26 9.07 -1.84
CA GLY A 47 10.19 8.71 -2.76
C GLY A 47 10.69 8.18 -4.10
N LEU A 48 9.75 7.65 -4.87
CA LEU A 48 9.99 7.13 -6.20
C LEU A 48 10.70 8.13 -7.12
N ASP A 49 10.31 9.41 -7.00
CA ASP A 49 10.87 10.52 -7.79
C ASP A 49 12.38 10.72 -7.56
N LEU A 50 12.89 10.24 -6.41
CA LEU A 50 14.28 10.42 -5.98
C LEU A 50 15.12 9.15 -6.07
N GLN A 51 14.51 7.97 -5.86
CA GLN A 51 15.21 6.68 -5.93
C GLN A 51 15.09 6.01 -7.30
N GLY A 52 14.16 6.48 -8.12
CA GLY A 52 13.71 5.72 -9.27
C GLY A 52 12.85 4.54 -8.88
N GLY A 53 12.28 3.83 -9.84
CA GLY A 53 11.45 2.67 -9.61
C GLY A 53 10.11 2.74 -10.34
N SER A 54 9.15 1.90 -9.92
CA SER A 54 7.85 1.74 -10.58
C SER A 54 6.68 2.19 -9.70
N TYR A 55 5.74 2.91 -10.32
CA TYR A 55 4.44 3.26 -9.77
C TYR A 55 3.35 2.55 -10.55
N LEU A 56 2.46 1.86 -9.87
CA LEU A 56 1.29 1.23 -10.45
C LEU A 56 0.03 1.68 -9.70
N LEU A 57 -0.98 2.11 -10.45
CA LEU A 57 -2.33 2.28 -9.96
C LEU A 57 -3.16 1.10 -10.48
N LEU A 58 -3.64 0.29 -9.57
CA LEU A 58 -4.37 -0.94 -9.84
C LEU A 58 -5.82 -0.77 -9.41
N GLU A 59 -6.75 -1.24 -10.23
CA GLU A 59 -8.16 -1.35 -9.89
C GLU A 59 -8.53 -2.82 -9.71
N VAL A 60 -9.16 -3.15 -8.59
CA VAL A 60 -9.73 -4.48 -8.36
C VAL A 60 -11.01 -4.62 -9.16
N ASP A 61 -11.09 -5.64 -10.04
CA ASP A 61 -12.29 -5.93 -10.84
C ASP A 61 -13.40 -6.50 -9.94
N THR A 62 -14.16 -5.58 -9.37
CA THR A 62 -15.29 -5.94 -8.49
C THR A 62 -16.45 -6.57 -9.26
N GLU A 63 -16.57 -6.34 -10.57
CA GLU A 63 -17.59 -6.98 -11.40
C GLU A 63 -17.27 -8.47 -11.64
N ALA A 64 -15.99 -8.79 -11.90
CA ALA A 64 -15.55 -10.17 -11.98
C ALA A 64 -15.78 -10.92 -10.67
N LEU A 65 -15.48 -10.27 -9.53
CA LEU A 65 -15.74 -10.83 -8.20
C LEU A 65 -17.23 -11.12 -7.99
N GLN A 66 -18.11 -10.21 -8.35
CA GLN A 66 -19.57 -10.42 -8.25
C GLN A 66 -20.04 -11.57 -9.16
N ARG A 67 -19.53 -11.64 -10.39
CA ARG A 67 -19.84 -12.74 -11.32
C ARG A 67 -19.40 -14.09 -10.76
N GLU A 68 -18.21 -14.15 -10.17
CA GLU A 68 -17.72 -15.39 -9.54
C GLU A 68 -18.57 -15.77 -8.30
N ALA A 69 -18.91 -14.81 -7.45
CA ALA A 69 -19.79 -15.04 -6.30
C ALA A 69 -21.17 -15.56 -6.72
N LEU A 70 -21.75 -15.03 -7.79
CA LEU A 70 -23.04 -15.51 -8.32
C LEU A 70 -22.91 -16.90 -8.94
N ASN A 71 -21.80 -17.22 -9.62
CA ASN A 71 -21.55 -18.58 -10.12
C ASN A 71 -21.41 -19.59 -8.99
N ASN A 72 -20.72 -19.25 -7.91
CA ASN A 72 -20.61 -20.09 -6.72
C ASN A 72 -21.98 -20.29 -6.07
N LEU A 73 -22.79 -19.24 -5.99
CA LEU A 73 -24.16 -19.31 -5.48
C LEU A 73 -25.05 -20.23 -6.34
N ILE A 74 -24.89 -20.24 -7.67
CA ILE A 74 -25.58 -21.19 -8.56
C ILE A 74 -25.24 -22.63 -8.19
N GLU A 75 -23.95 -22.93 -7.95
CA GLU A 75 -23.55 -24.29 -7.56
C GLU A 75 -24.06 -24.67 -6.17
N ASP A 76 -24.10 -23.72 -5.23
CA ASP A 76 -24.67 -23.96 -3.89
C ASP A 76 -26.18 -24.21 -3.96
N VAL A 77 -26.91 -23.44 -4.76
CA VAL A 77 -28.35 -23.66 -5.01
C VAL A 77 -28.57 -25.05 -5.63
N ARG A 78 -27.79 -25.40 -6.66
CA ARG A 78 -27.84 -26.71 -7.31
C ARG A 78 -27.63 -27.84 -6.31
N ARG A 79 -26.56 -27.74 -5.53
CA ARG A 79 -26.20 -28.73 -4.50
C ARG A 79 -27.29 -28.87 -3.45
N THR A 80 -27.81 -27.76 -2.94
CA THR A 80 -28.85 -27.74 -1.90
C THR A 80 -30.15 -28.38 -2.39
N LEU A 81 -30.63 -28.01 -3.58
CA LEU A 81 -31.86 -28.56 -4.15
C LEU A 81 -31.72 -30.05 -4.53
N THR A 82 -30.57 -30.45 -5.08
CA THR A 82 -30.28 -31.86 -5.40
C THR A 82 -30.25 -32.72 -4.13
N THR A 83 -29.61 -32.25 -3.07
CA THR A 83 -29.53 -32.93 -1.77
C THR A 83 -30.93 -33.05 -1.14
N ALA A 84 -31.74 -32.01 -1.27
CA ALA A 84 -33.13 -32.00 -0.80
C ALA A 84 -34.10 -32.83 -1.70
N ARG A 85 -33.61 -33.35 -2.84
CA ARG A 85 -34.37 -34.07 -3.86
C ARG A 85 -35.54 -33.25 -4.41
N ILE A 86 -35.33 -31.96 -4.64
CA ILE A 86 -36.33 -31.04 -5.22
C ILE A 86 -35.98 -30.86 -6.70
N PRO A 87 -36.86 -31.27 -7.63
CA PRO A 87 -36.61 -31.10 -9.07
C PRO A 87 -36.74 -29.63 -9.45
N PHE A 88 -35.79 -29.12 -10.23
CA PHE A 88 -35.74 -27.75 -10.69
C PHE A 88 -35.28 -27.65 -12.15
N THR A 89 -35.62 -26.52 -12.78
CA THR A 89 -35.23 -26.16 -14.12
C THR A 89 -34.81 -24.68 -14.17
N GLY A 90 -34.25 -24.21 -15.27
CA GLY A 90 -34.01 -22.80 -15.48
C GLY A 90 -33.12 -22.10 -14.43
N LEU A 91 -32.17 -22.84 -13.84
CA LEU A 91 -31.21 -22.26 -12.90
C LEU A 91 -30.26 -21.35 -13.68
N SER A 92 -30.32 -20.03 -13.47
CA SER A 92 -29.59 -19.04 -14.22
C SER A 92 -29.33 -17.77 -13.39
N GLN A 93 -28.36 -16.99 -13.85
CA GLN A 93 -28.09 -15.64 -13.37
C GLN A 93 -28.90 -14.62 -14.18
N ALA A 94 -29.59 -13.71 -13.51
CA ALA A 94 -30.29 -12.60 -14.14
C ALA A 94 -30.30 -11.36 -13.22
N ASN A 95 -29.90 -10.20 -13.73
CA ASN A 95 -29.93 -8.90 -13.04
C ASN A 95 -29.25 -8.92 -11.65
N GLY A 96 -28.06 -9.51 -11.55
CA GLY A 96 -27.32 -9.59 -10.28
C GLY A 96 -27.91 -10.53 -9.23
N ALA A 97 -28.84 -11.42 -9.62
CA ALA A 97 -29.46 -12.40 -8.76
C ALA A 97 -29.44 -13.80 -9.40
N VAL A 98 -29.51 -14.83 -8.58
CA VAL A 98 -29.66 -16.21 -9.02
C VAL A 98 -31.14 -16.56 -9.01
N ARG A 99 -31.69 -17.07 -10.13
CA ARG A 99 -33.05 -17.49 -10.29
C ARG A 99 -33.11 -18.98 -10.57
N VAL A 100 -34.03 -19.67 -9.92
CA VAL A 100 -34.31 -21.09 -10.13
C VAL A 100 -35.82 -21.32 -10.23
N GLN A 101 -36.25 -22.10 -11.21
CA GLN A 101 -37.63 -22.50 -11.36
C GLN A 101 -37.82 -23.91 -10.80
N ILE A 102 -38.70 -24.07 -9.84
CA ILE A 102 -39.04 -25.36 -9.23
C ILE A 102 -40.05 -26.04 -10.14
N SER A 103 -39.76 -27.28 -10.53
CA SER A 103 -40.60 -28.03 -11.49
C SER A 103 -41.97 -28.35 -10.93
N ASP A 104 -42.06 -28.59 -9.63
CA ASP A 104 -43.32 -28.85 -8.92
C ASP A 104 -43.69 -27.64 -8.03
N PRO A 105 -44.70 -26.83 -8.40
CA PRO A 105 -45.11 -25.67 -7.59
C PRO A 105 -45.46 -25.98 -6.14
N ALA A 106 -45.92 -27.21 -5.83
CA ALA A 106 -46.22 -27.63 -4.45
C ALA A 106 -44.96 -27.70 -3.56
N GLN A 107 -43.81 -27.93 -4.17
CA GLN A 107 -42.52 -27.97 -3.47
C GLN A 107 -41.80 -26.61 -3.40
N ALA A 108 -42.34 -25.56 -4.02
CA ALA A 108 -41.68 -24.25 -4.07
C ALA A 108 -41.48 -23.62 -2.67
N ALA A 109 -42.43 -23.81 -1.75
CA ALA A 109 -42.28 -23.34 -0.37
C ALA A 109 -41.17 -24.10 0.37
N ARG A 110 -41.07 -25.42 0.18
CA ARG A 110 -39.98 -26.23 0.74
C ARG A 110 -38.62 -25.85 0.14
N ALA A 111 -38.57 -25.59 -1.17
CA ALA A 111 -37.36 -25.10 -1.83
C ALA A 111 -36.90 -23.77 -1.24
N GLN A 112 -37.81 -22.81 -1.03
CA GLN A 112 -37.48 -21.54 -0.40
C GLN A 112 -36.89 -21.75 1.00
N THR A 113 -37.49 -22.58 1.85
CA THR A 113 -36.97 -22.87 3.20
C THR A 113 -35.58 -23.51 3.14
N GLN A 114 -35.33 -24.42 2.21
CA GLN A 114 -34.02 -25.03 2.05
C GLN A 114 -32.99 -24.01 1.55
N LEU A 115 -33.34 -23.12 0.64
CA LEU A 115 -32.43 -22.07 0.14
C LEU A 115 -32.20 -20.96 1.18
N GLN A 116 -33.12 -20.74 2.11
CA GLN A 116 -32.90 -19.84 3.25
C GLN A 116 -31.77 -20.30 4.18
N THR A 117 -31.42 -21.59 4.18
CA THR A 117 -30.27 -22.09 4.96
C THR A 117 -28.94 -21.62 4.43
N LEU A 118 -28.88 -21.08 3.22
CA LEU A 118 -27.70 -20.49 2.63
C LEU A 118 -27.43 -19.05 3.12
N ILE A 119 -28.43 -18.40 3.73
CA ILE A 119 -28.33 -17.05 4.26
C ILE A 119 -27.35 -17.04 5.44
N GLN A 120 -26.41 -16.13 5.41
CA GLN A 120 -25.43 -15.92 6.48
C GLN A 120 -25.58 -14.51 7.07
N PRO A 121 -25.43 -14.37 8.40
CA PRO A 121 -25.40 -13.04 9.02
C PRO A 121 -24.10 -12.30 8.63
N LEU A 122 -24.21 -11.02 8.32
CA LEU A 122 -23.04 -10.17 8.08
C LEU A 122 -22.35 -9.86 9.39
N VAL A 123 -21.05 -10.16 9.45
CA VAL A 123 -20.21 -9.85 10.61
C VAL A 123 -19.96 -8.34 10.65
N GLY A 124 -20.34 -7.67 11.74
CA GLY A 124 -20.10 -6.23 11.95
C GLY A 124 -21.23 -5.30 11.50
N ALA A 125 -22.26 -5.77 10.82
CA ALA A 125 -23.45 -4.97 10.53
C ALA A 125 -24.56 -5.21 11.56
N MET A 126 -25.29 -4.16 11.96
CA MET A 126 -26.40 -4.27 12.90
C MET A 126 -27.55 -5.09 12.29
N GLY A 127 -27.48 -6.43 12.40
CA GLY A 127 -28.56 -7.34 11.99
C GLY A 127 -28.71 -7.55 10.48
N GLY A 128 -27.68 -7.26 9.67
CA GLY A 128 -27.70 -7.47 8.23
C GLY A 128 -27.53 -8.94 7.84
N VAL A 129 -28.07 -9.32 6.68
CA VAL A 129 -27.89 -10.63 6.05
C VAL A 129 -27.21 -10.47 4.69
N ASP A 130 -26.45 -11.50 4.28
CA ASP A 130 -25.69 -11.48 3.04
C ASP A 130 -26.58 -11.52 1.78
N MET A 131 -27.76 -12.14 1.86
CA MET A 131 -28.68 -12.23 0.73
C MET A 131 -30.15 -12.31 1.16
N ALA A 132 -31.04 -11.95 0.25
CA ALA A 132 -32.47 -12.10 0.37
C ALA A 132 -32.95 -13.26 -0.52
N VAL A 133 -33.84 -14.13 0.02
CA VAL A 133 -34.49 -15.20 -0.72
C VAL A 133 -35.97 -14.88 -0.88
N ALA A 134 -36.39 -14.53 -2.10
CA ALA A 134 -37.75 -14.20 -2.45
C ALA A 134 -38.35 -15.29 -3.34
N ARG A 135 -39.69 -15.52 -3.20
CA ARG A 135 -40.42 -16.47 -4.03
C ARG A 135 -41.57 -15.77 -4.76
N SER A 136 -41.66 -16.03 -6.05
CA SER A 136 -42.79 -15.60 -6.88
C SER A 136 -43.32 -16.81 -7.64
N GLY A 137 -44.43 -17.41 -7.11
CA GLY A 137 -44.98 -18.65 -7.65
C GLY A 137 -44.01 -19.83 -7.53
N ALA A 138 -43.63 -20.41 -8.66
CA ALA A 138 -42.65 -21.50 -8.74
C ALA A 138 -41.20 -21.03 -8.88
N ILE A 139 -40.96 -19.72 -8.99
CA ILE A 139 -39.63 -19.16 -9.12
C ILE A 139 -39.11 -18.70 -7.76
N VAL A 140 -37.90 -19.14 -7.39
CA VAL A 140 -37.17 -18.64 -6.22
C VAL A 140 -35.99 -17.82 -6.73
N THR A 141 -35.82 -16.61 -6.17
CA THR A 141 -34.79 -15.67 -6.51
C THR A 141 -33.94 -15.40 -5.26
N LEU A 142 -32.62 -15.54 -5.40
CA LEU A 142 -31.64 -15.21 -4.38
C LEU A 142 -30.92 -13.95 -4.84
N THR A 143 -30.99 -12.88 -4.05
CA THR A 143 -30.39 -11.59 -4.37
C THR A 143 -29.39 -11.23 -3.27
N PRO A 144 -28.08 -11.10 -3.57
CA PRO A 144 -27.10 -10.58 -2.62
C PRO A 144 -27.50 -9.17 -2.15
N SER A 145 -27.26 -8.86 -0.87
CA SER A 145 -27.50 -7.51 -0.35
C SER A 145 -26.42 -6.54 -0.83
N SER A 146 -26.76 -5.24 -0.90
CA SER A 146 -25.79 -4.19 -1.24
C SER A 146 -24.65 -4.15 -0.24
N GLU A 147 -24.97 -4.32 1.03
CA GLU A 147 -24.02 -4.35 2.13
C GLU A 147 -23.05 -5.54 2.02
N ALA A 148 -23.55 -6.72 1.67
CA ALA A 148 -22.72 -7.91 1.44
C ALA A 148 -21.79 -7.71 0.24
N THR A 149 -22.30 -7.12 -0.84
CA THR A 149 -21.53 -6.83 -2.04
C THR A 149 -20.40 -5.83 -1.75
N GLU A 150 -20.70 -4.74 -1.02
CA GLU A 150 -19.67 -3.77 -0.61
C GLU A 150 -18.65 -4.37 0.37
N ALA A 151 -19.10 -5.17 1.33
CA ALA A 151 -18.20 -5.84 2.27
C ALA A 151 -17.25 -6.81 1.56
N THR A 152 -17.78 -7.61 0.61
CA THR A 152 -16.97 -8.54 -0.20
C THR A 152 -15.96 -7.78 -1.07
N ALA A 153 -16.37 -6.68 -1.73
CA ALA A 153 -15.47 -5.85 -2.52
C ALA A 153 -14.37 -5.20 -1.66
N SER A 154 -14.74 -4.67 -0.49
CA SER A 154 -13.77 -4.10 0.46
C SER A 154 -12.78 -5.15 0.96
N GLY A 155 -13.25 -6.32 1.35
CA GLY A 155 -12.42 -7.44 1.79
C GLY A 155 -11.46 -7.92 0.69
N ALA A 156 -11.93 -7.95 -0.57
CA ALA A 156 -11.10 -8.32 -1.71
C ALA A 156 -9.96 -7.30 -1.94
N VAL A 157 -10.22 -6.00 -1.77
CA VAL A 157 -9.17 -4.97 -1.86
C VAL A 157 -8.12 -5.16 -0.76
N ASP A 158 -8.57 -5.36 0.48
CA ASP A 158 -7.65 -5.53 1.62
C ASP A 158 -6.82 -6.82 1.50
N GLN A 159 -7.43 -7.92 1.05
CA GLN A 159 -6.73 -9.17 0.76
C GLN A 159 -5.75 -9.01 -0.41
N SER A 160 -6.12 -8.28 -1.47
CA SER A 160 -5.24 -7.99 -2.60
C SER A 160 -4.00 -7.21 -2.14
N ILE A 161 -4.15 -6.22 -1.25
CA ILE A 161 -3.04 -5.46 -0.67
C ILE A 161 -2.04 -6.41 0.04
N GLU A 162 -2.53 -7.35 0.84
CA GLU A 162 -1.67 -8.31 1.54
C GLU A 162 -0.95 -9.26 0.59
N ILE A 163 -1.64 -9.73 -0.46
CA ILE A 163 -1.04 -10.61 -1.47
C ILE A 163 0.02 -9.85 -2.28
N ILE A 164 -0.29 -8.62 -2.73
CA ILE A 164 0.64 -7.75 -3.45
C ILE A 164 1.88 -7.50 -2.58
N ARG A 165 1.70 -7.21 -1.29
CA ARG A 165 2.81 -7.02 -0.35
C ARG A 165 3.72 -8.23 -0.31
N ARG A 166 3.16 -9.43 -0.12
CA ARG A 166 3.94 -10.68 -0.12
C ARG A 166 4.70 -10.90 -1.42
N ARG A 167 4.07 -10.62 -2.57
CA ARG A 167 4.72 -10.76 -3.89
C ARG A 167 5.91 -9.82 -4.04
N ILE A 168 5.77 -8.56 -3.60
CA ILE A 168 6.82 -7.54 -3.68
C ILE A 168 7.94 -7.83 -2.69
N ASP A 169 7.62 -8.28 -1.48
CA ASP A 169 8.61 -8.66 -0.46
C ASP A 169 9.46 -9.85 -0.95
N GLU A 170 8.85 -10.82 -1.61
CA GLU A 170 9.56 -11.96 -2.23
C GLU A 170 10.47 -11.56 -3.40
N LEU A 171 10.19 -10.45 -4.08
CA LEU A 171 11.08 -9.87 -5.10
C LEU A 171 12.30 -9.16 -4.48
N GLY A 172 12.30 -8.94 -3.16
CA GLY A 172 13.38 -8.26 -2.47
C GLY A 172 13.36 -6.74 -2.64
N THR A 173 12.25 -6.16 -3.11
CA THR A 173 12.09 -4.70 -3.24
C THR A 173 12.11 -4.06 -1.86
N ARG A 174 12.92 -3.02 -1.69
CA ARG A 174 13.08 -2.34 -0.40
C ARG A 174 11.96 -1.33 -0.17
N GLU A 175 11.24 -1.48 0.95
CA GLU A 175 10.28 -0.50 1.46
C GLU A 175 9.19 -0.10 0.44
N PRO A 176 8.43 -1.06 -0.12
CA PRO A 176 7.36 -0.75 -1.05
C PRO A 176 6.24 0.00 -0.31
N THR A 177 5.64 0.99 -0.96
CA THR A 177 4.44 1.64 -0.47
C THR A 177 3.22 1.06 -1.15
N ILE A 178 2.37 0.38 -0.38
CA ILE A 178 1.13 -0.21 -0.89
C ILE A 178 -0.02 0.36 -0.07
N VAL A 179 -0.87 1.16 -0.71
CA VAL A 179 -1.97 1.86 -0.03
C VAL A 179 -3.26 1.77 -0.82
N ARG A 180 -4.37 1.68 -0.11
CA ARG A 180 -5.69 1.76 -0.71
C ARG A 180 -6.00 3.19 -1.14
N GLN A 181 -6.53 3.38 -2.34
CA GLN A 181 -7.00 4.65 -2.86
C GLN A 181 -8.48 4.56 -3.27
N GLY A 182 -9.35 5.25 -2.56
CA GLY A 182 -10.80 5.15 -2.81
C GLY A 182 -11.39 3.79 -2.41
N ARG A 183 -12.39 3.31 -3.16
CA ARG A 183 -13.13 2.09 -2.83
C ARG A 183 -12.48 0.81 -3.35
N ASN A 184 -11.98 0.81 -4.59
CA ASN A 184 -11.53 -0.37 -5.33
C ASN A 184 -10.13 -0.27 -5.93
N ARG A 185 -9.36 0.79 -5.60
CA ARG A 185 -8.02 1.04 -6.15
C ARG A 185 -6.93 0.80 -5.13
N ILE A 186 -5.78 0.38 -5.65
CA ILE A 186 -4.55 0.13 -4.89
C ILE A 186 -3.41 0.85 -5.59
N VAL A 187 -2.71 1.70 -4.85
CA VAL A 187 -1.46 2.33 -5.30
C VAL A 187 -0.30 1.46 -4.82
N VAL A 188 0.57 1.11 -5.74
CA VAL A 188 1.80 0.38 -5.47
C VAL A 188 2.97 1.23 -5.94
N GLN A 189 3.90 1.51 -5.04
CA GLN A 189 5.18 2.15 -5.34
C GLN A 189 6.30 1.19 -4.93
N ALA A 190 7.13 0.84 -5.89
CA ALA A 190 8.28 -0.05 -5.72
C ALA A 190 9.57 0.71 -6.04
N PRO A 191 10.17 1.40 -5.03
CA PRO A 191 11.41 2.13 -5.23
C PRO A 191 12.58 1.19 -5.55
N GLY A 192 13.43 1.60 -6.49
CA GLY A 192 14.62 0.84 -6.87
C GLY A 192 14.36 -0.40 -7.73
N GLU A 193 13.09 -0.67 -8.11
CA GLU A 193 12.79 -1.75 -9.04
C GLU A 193 13.15 -1.31 -10.47
N SER A 194 14.08 -2.04 -11.07
CA SER A 194 14.62 -1.73 -12.40
C SER A 194 13.82 -2.36 -13.55
N ASP A 195 13.00 -3.38 -13.26
CA ASP A 195 12.18 -4.09 -14.24
C ASP A 195 10.68 -3.91 -13.97
N PRO A 196 10.06 -2.86 -14.51
CA PRO A 196 8.64 -2.58 -14.33
C PRO A 196 7.72 -3.61 -14.98
N GLU A 197 8.18 -4.29 -16.04
CA GLU A 197 7.40 -5.31 -16.72
C GLU A 197 7.28 -6.58 -15.89
N ARG A 198 8.37 -7.00 -15.28
CA ARG A 198 8.38 -8.13 -14.34
C ARG A 198 7.49 -7.85 -13.13
N LEU A 199 7.61 -6.64 -12.55
CA LEU A 199 6.76 -6.22 -11.44
C LEU A 199 5.28 -6.26 -11.82
N ARG A 200 4.93 -5.72 -12.99
CA ARG A 200 3.57 -5.74 -13.53
C ARG A 200 3.03 -7.15 -13.68
N ASN A 201 3.83 -8.05 -14.26
CA ASN A 201 3.44 -9.43 -14.50
C ASN A 201 3.20 -10.19 -13.18
N ILE A 202 4.10 -10.03 -12.20
CA ILE A 202 3.96 -10.69 -10.90
C ILE A 202 2.78 -10.14 -10.10
N ILE A 203 2.55 -8.83 -10.12
CA ILE A 203 1.42 -8.23 -9.38
C ILE A 203 0.10 -8.50 -10.07
N GLY A 204 0.05 -8.44 -11.42
CA GLY A 204 -1.18 -8.50 -12.19
C GLY A 204 -1.78 -9.90 -12.35
N GLN A 205 -0.96 -10.97 -12.24
CA GLN A 205 -1.46 -12.34 -12.37
C GLN A 205 -2.33 -12.72 -11.17
N THR A 206 -3.50 -13.32 -11.45
CA THR A 206 -4.41 -13.79 -10.39
C THR A 206 -3.78 -14.93 -9.61
N ALA A 207 -3.01 -15.81 -10.30
CA ALA A 207 -2.33 -16.97 -9.76
C ALA A 207 -3.29 -17.99 -9.09
N LYS A 208 -4.48 -18.15 -9.65
CA LYS A 208 -5.48 -19.12 -9.20
C LYS A 208 -5.07 -20.52 -9.67
N LEU A 209 -4.41 -21.25 -8.80
CA LEU A 209 -3.97 -22.62 -9.06
C LEU A 209 -5.07 -23.60 -8.69
N THR A 210 -5.42 -24.50 -9.61
CA THR A 210 -6.35 -25.60 -9.35
C THR A 210 -5.82 -26.90 -9.93
N PHE A 211 -6.21 -27.99 -9.28
CA PHE A 211 -5.86 -29.34 -9.67
C PHE A 211 -7.13 -30.12 -10.01
N GLN A 212 -7.23 -30.62 -11.24
CA GLN A 212 -8.44 -31.24 -11.78
C GLN A 212 -8.07 -32.47 -12.63
N MET A 213 -9.00 -33.39 -12.81
CA MET A 213 -8.77 -34.55 -13.69
C MET A 213 -8.99 -34.15 -15.16
N VAL A 214 -8.20 -34.70 -16.03
CA VAL A 214 -8.43 -34.64 -17.48
C VAL A 214 -9.61 -35.55 -17.82
N ASP A 215 -10.45 -35.13 -18.74
CA ASP A 215 -11.57 -35.92 -19.26
C ASP A 215 -11.17 -36.56 -20.60
N ASP A 216 -10.51 -37.69 -20.52
CA ASP A 216 -10.06 -38.45 -21.71
C ASP A 216 -11.23 -39.12 -22.49
N THR A 217 -12.48 -38.96 -22.04
CA THR A 217 -13.67 -39.52 -22.73
C THR A 217 -14.15 -38.67 -23.89
N VAL A 218 -13.69 -37.41 -23.96
CA VAL A 218 -14.08 -36.45 -25.00
C VAL A 218 -13.03 -36.43 -26.10
N SER A 219 -13.45 -36.75 -27.33
CA SER A 219 -12.52 -36.74 -28.46
C SER A 219 -12.24 -35.33 -29.00
N ALA A 220 -11.10 -35.15 -29.67
CA ALA A 220 -10.75 -33.88 -30.31
C ALA A 220 -11.80 -33.41 -31.34
N GLU A 221 -12.48 -34.37 -32.03
CA GLU A 221 -13.57 -34.06 -32.97
C GLU A 221 -14.80 -33.46 -32.27
N GLN A 222 -15.11 -33.96 -31.04
CA GLN A 222 -16.20 -33.41 -30.23
C GLN A 222 -15.89 -32.01 -29.74
N VAL A 223 -14.63 -31.73 -29.37
CA VAL A 223 -14.16 -30.41 -28.99
C VAL A 223 -14.27 -29.44 -30.16
N ALA A 224 -13.78 -29.85 -31.34
CA ALA A 224 -13.87 -29.03 -32.57
C ALA A 224 -15.33 -28.75 -32.98
N ALA A 225 -16.26 -29.68 -32.67
CA ALA A 225 -17.70 -29.52 -32.91
C ALA A 225 -18.41 -28.72 -31.78
N GLY A 226 -17.69 -28.21 -30.79
CA GLY A 226 -18.25 -27.50 -29.62
C GLY A 226 -19.09 -28.38 -28.68
N ARG A 227 -18.91 -29.72 -28.73
CA ARG A 227 -19.70 -30.70 -27.95
C ARG A 227 -18.96 -31.17 -26.72
N VAL A 228 -18.63 -30.21 -25.82
CA VAL A 228 -18.03 -30.54 -24.51
C VAL A 228 -19.15 -30.82 -23.52
N PRO A 229 -19.10 -31.93 -22.75
CA PRO A 229 -20.09 -32.25 -21.73
C PRO A 229 -20.21 -31.12 -20.68
N PRO A 230 -21.39 -30.89 -20.07
CA PRO A 230 -21.58 -29.82 -19.09
C PRO A 230 -20.68 -29.92 -17.86
N GLN A 231 -20.25 -31.13 -17.48
CA GLN A 231 -19.33 -31.38 -16.38
C GLN A 231 -17.85 -31.16 -16.71
N SER A 232 -17.55 -30.89 -17.98
CA SER A 232 -16.17 -30.67 -18.44
C SER A 232 -16.05 -29.28 -19.08
N ILE A 233 -14.83 -28.81 -19.24
CA ILE A 233 -14.48 -27.55 -19.88
C ILE A 233 -13.23 -27.76 -20.71
N TYR A 234 -13.15 -27.10 -21.85
CA TYR A 234 -11.92 -27.04 -22.66
C TYR A 234 -11.08 -25.84 -22.21
N LEU A 235 -9.83 -26.09 -21.80
CA LEU A 235 -8.87 -25.05 -21.44
C LEU A 235 -7.63 -25.13 -22.34
N PRO A 236 -7.09 -23.98 -22.78
CA PRO A 236 -5.84 -23.94 -23.54
C PRO A 236 -4.65 -24.25 -22.63
N TYR A 237 -3.59 -24.81 -23.22
CA TYR A 237 -2.28 -24.83 -22.56
C TYR A 237 -1.69 -23.43 -22.49
N ASP A 238 -0.83 -23.17 -21.50
CA ASP A 238 -0.06 -21.93 -21.44
C ASP A 238 0.88 -21.78 -22.64
N ASP A 239 1.44 -22.89 -23.15
CA ASP A 239 2.12 -22.95 -24.44
C ASP A 239 1.09 -23.16 -25.57
N PRO A 240 0.83 -22.14 -26.41
CA PRO A 240 -0.15 -22.25 -27.48
C PRO A 240 0.13 -23.36 -28.51
N ALA A 241 1.40 -23.82 -28.62
CA ALA A 241 1.78 -24.89 -29.53
C ALA A 241 1.18 -26.25 -29.14
N LEU A 242 0.81 -26.43 -27.89
CA LEU A 242 0.22 -27.67 -27.35
C LEU A 242 -1.30 -27.72 -27.51
N GLY A 243 -1.94 -26.64 -27.98
CA GLY A 243 -3.40 -26.57 -28.14
C GLY A 243 -4.14 -26.43 -26.81
N GLY A 244 -5.02 -27.36 -26.48
CA GLY A 244 -5.77 -27.36 -25.22
C GLY A 244 -6.26 -28.74 -24.80
N GLU A 245 -6.82 -28.82 -23.61
CA GLU A 245 -7.21 -30.06 -22.96
C GLU A 245 -8.64 -29.97 -22.42
N VAL A 246 -9.38 -31.08 -22.40
CA VAL A 246 -10.69 -31.17 -21.77
C VAL A 246 -10.53 -31.58 -20.31
N ILE A 247 -11.01 -30.75 -19.42
CA ILE A 247 -10.81 -30.87 -17.97
C ILE A 247 -12.17 -31.05 -17.27
N GLN A 248 -12.25 -31.92 -16.31
CA GLN A 248 -13.44 -32.02 -15.45
C GLN A 248 -13.57 -30.77 -14.59
N ARG A 249 -14.77 -30.14 -14.54
CA ARG A 249 -15.00 -28.90 -13.76
C ARG A 249 -14.76 -29.06 -12.26
N ARG A 250 -14.76 -30.30 -11.76
CA ARG A 250 -14.58 -30.58 -10.34
C ARG A 250 -13.13 -30.32 -9.93
N VAL A 251 -12.94 -29.26 -9.13
CA VAL A 251 -11.65 -28.99 -8.47
C VAL A 251 -11.42 -30.01 -7.36
N LEU A 252 -10.31 -30.73 -7.45
CA LEU A 252 -9.91 -31.71 -6.44
C LEU A 252 -9.12 -31.06 -5.31
N VAL A 253 -8.16 -30.23 -5.67
CA VAL A 253 -7.34 -29.44 -4.74
C VAL A 253 -7.19 -28.03 -5.29
N ALA A 254 -7.34 -27.02 -4.45
CA ALA A 254 -7.14 -25.63 -4.79
C ALA A 254 -5.79 -25.10 -4.24
N GLY A 255 -5.23 -24.10 -4.89
CA GLY A 255 -3.96 -23.49 -4.52
C GLY A 255 -3.94 -22.86 -3.14
N GLU A 256 -5.08 -22.51 -2.58
CA GLU A 256 -5.24 -22.01 -1.21
C GLU A 256 -4.73 -23.00 -0.14
N MET A 257 -4.65 -24.28 -0.49
CA MET A 257 -4.13 -25.34 0.40
C MET A 257 -2.60 -25.49 0.30
N LEU A 258 -1.92 -24.67 -0.51
CA LEU A 258 -0.46 -24.66 -0.57
C LEU A 258 0.12 -23.93 0.64
N VAL A 259 1.13 -24.55 1.26
CA VAL A 259 1.91 -23.96 2.36
C VAL A 259 3.32 -23.59 1.93
N GLY A 260 3.73 -23.97 0.73
CA GLY A 260 5.04 -23.61 0.20
C GLY A 260 5.20 -24.00 -1.26
N ALA A 261 6.00 -23.20 -1.95
CA ALA A 261 6.46 -23.47 -3.32
C ALA A 261 7.90 -22.98 -3.47
N SER A 262 8.72 -23.68 -4.24
CA SER A 262 10.11 -23.31 -4.52
C SER A 262 10.53 -23.77 -5.90
N ALA A 263 11.26 -22.92 -6.61
CA ALA A 263 11.91 -23.33 -7.84
C ALA A 263 13.02 -24.36 -7.55
N GLY A 264 13.24 -25.26 -8.47
CA GLY A 264 14.26 -26.30 -8.39
C GLY A 264 14.57 -26.88 -9.75
N PHE A 265 15.35 -27.96 -9.76
CA PHE A 265 15.66 -28.70 -10.98
C PHE A 265 15.23 -30.16 -10.79
N ASP A 266 14.75 -30.75 -11.86
CA ASP A 266 14.50 -32.19 -11.90
C ASP A 266 15.80 -32.98 -12.07
N GLN A 267 15.69 -34.32 -12.11
CA GLN A 267 16.83 -35.19 -12.30
C GLN A 267 17.52 -35.06 -13.67
N PHE A 268 16.88 -34.38 -14.62
CA PHE A 268 17.40 -34.12 -15.97
C PHE A 268 17.92 -32.69 -16.13
N GLY A 269 17.88 -31.87 -15.07
CA GLY A 269 18.32 -30.48 -15.08
C GLY A 269 17.29 -29.48 -15.64
N ALA A 270 16.04 -29.90 -15.88
CA ALA A 270 14.97 -28.99 -16.27
C ALA A 270 14.43 -28.23 -15.07
N SER A 271 14.09 -26.93 -15.28
CA SER A 271 13.53 -26.09 -14.22
C SER A 271 12.11 -26.51 -13.87
N VAL A 272 11.81 -26.63 -12.58
CA VAL A 272 10.53 -27.09 -12.05
C VAL A 272 10.13 -26.27 -10.83
N VAL A 273 8.85 -26.33 -10.45
CA VAL A 273 8.37 -25.75 -9.21
C VAL A 273 7.91 -26.87 -8.27
N ASN A 274 8.62 -27.04 -7.17
CA ASN A 274 8.23 -27.93 -6.09
C ASN A 274 7.19 -27.26 -5.22
N PHE A 275 6.12 -27.98 -4.86
CA PHE A 275 5.07 -27.48 -4.01
C PHE A 275 4.75 -28.44 -2.85
N ARG A 276 4.15 -27.88 -1.80
CA ARG A 276 3.69 -28.65 -0.64
C ARG A 276 2.35 -28.12 -0.16
N PHE A 277 1.40 -29.03 0.04
CA PHE A 277 0.09 -28.75 0.61
C PHE A 277 0.11 -28.78 2.14
N ASP A 278 -0.92 -28.16 2.74
CA ASP A 278 -1.27 -28.35 4.14
C ASP A 278 -1.82 -29.75 4.39
N SER A 279 -2.18 -30.08 5.62
CA SER A 279 -2.68 -31.41 5.99
C SER A 279 -4.02 -31.76 5.35
N GLN A 280 -4.86 -30.78 5.00
CA GLN A 280 -6.14 -30.99 4.32
C GLN A 280 -5.94 -31.20 2.82
N GLY A 281 -5.13 -30.36 2.18
CA GLY A 281 -4.74 -30.51 0.78
C GLY A 281 -4.02 -31.81 0.53
N ALA A 282 -3.08 -32.20 1.41
CA ALA A 282 -2.36 -33.46 1.31
C ALA A 282 -3.30 -34.70 1.34
N ARG A 283 -4.32 -34.67 2.20
CA ARG A 283 -5.34 -35.74 2.23
C ARG A 283 -6.15 -35.77 0.94
N ARG A 284 -6.69 -34.62 0.49
CA ARG A 284 -7.46 -34.53 -0.75
C ARG A 284 -6.63 -34.95 -1.97
N PHE A 285 -5.37 -34.51 -2.02
CA PHE A 285 -4.44 -34.89 -3.09
C PHE A 285 -4.11 -36.38 -3.09
N GLY A 286 -3.85 -36.94 -1.89
CA GLY A 286 -3.65 -38.37 -1.71
C GLY A 286 -4.85 -39.23 -2.15
N ASP A 287 -6.06 -38.82 -1.79
CA ASP A 287 -7.28 -39.52 -2.19
C ASP A 287 -7.54 -39.39 -3.70
N ALA A 288 -7.33 -38.21 -4.27
CA ALA A 288 -7.46 -37.96 -5.70
C ALA A 288 -6.45 -38.79 -6.51
N THR A 289 -5.20 -38.81 -6.09
CA THR A 289 -4.14 -39.57 -6.78
C THR A 289 -4.32 -41.08 -6.60
N ARG A 290 -4.83 -41.57 -5.46
CA ARG A 290 -5.15 -42.99 -5.22
C ARG A 290 -6.26 -43.49 -6.15
N THR A 291 -7.30 -42.70 -6.37
CA THR A 291 -8.43 -43.06 -7.24
C THR A 291 -8.15 -42.81 -8.72
N GLY A 292 -7.13 -41.99 -9.01
CA GLY A 292 -6.76 -41.54 -10.34
C GLY A 292 -5.52 -42.19 -10.92
N VAL A 293 -4.97 -43.25 -10.33
CA VAL A 293 -3.80 -43.94 -10.88
C VAL A 293 -4.04 -44.38 -12.35
N GLY A 294 -3.09 -44.07 -13.22
CA GLY A 294 -3.17 -44.32 -14.65
C GLY A 294 -3.96 -43.24 -15.44
N LYS A 295 -4.56 -42.24 -14.76
CA LYS A 295 -5.25 -41.13 -15.40
C LYS A 295 -4.38 -39.87 -15.41
N ARG A 296 -4.72 -38.94 -16.29
CA ARG A 296 -4.03 -37.65 -16.41
C ARG A 296 -4.66 -36.64 -15.42
N PHE A 297 -3.76 -35.86 -14.85
CA PHE A 297 -4.09 -34.89 -13.81
C PHE A 297 -3.57 -33.51 -14.20
N ALA A 298 -4.49 -32.60 -14.48
CA ALA A 298 -4.13 -31.27 -14.96
C ALA A 298 -3.84 -30.31 -13.81
N ILE A 299 -2.77 -29.55 -13.96
CA ILE A 299 -2.39 -28.40 -13.13
C ILE A 299 -2.76 -27.15 -13.93
N ILE A 300 -3.69 -26.37 -13.41
CA ILE A 300 -4.30 -25.25 -14.09
C ILE A 300 -4.00 -23.97 -13.31
N LEU A 301 -3.50 -22.96 -13.99
CA LEU A 301 -3.21 -21.63 -13.46
C LEU A 301 -3.94 -20.60 -14.30
N ASP A 302 -4.82 -19.80 -13.69
CA ASP A 302 -5.57 -18.72 -14.36
C ASP A 302 -6.26 -19.20 -15.66
N ASP A 303 -7.00 -20.33 -15.56
CA ASP A 303 -7.74 -20.97 -16.64
C ASP A 303 -6.88 -21.48 -17.81
N LYS A 304 -5.58 -21.65 -17.60
CA LYS A 304 -4.64 -22.28 -18.54
C LYS A 304 -4.02 -23.54 -17.95
N VAL A 305 -3.88 -24.56 -18.77
CA VAL A 305 -3.20 -25.81 -18.39
C VAL A 305 -1.69 -25.60 -18.45
N ILE A 306 -1.03 -25.71 -17.30
CA ILE A 306 0.44 -25.65 -17.22
C ILE A 306 1.03 -27.01 -17.55
N SER A 307 0.45 -28.08 -17.00
CA SER A 307 0.95 -29.45 -17.14
C SER A 307 -0.18 -30.44 -16.90
N ALA A 308 -0.17 -31.58 -17.57
CA ALA A 308 -1.14 -32.65 -17.38
C ALA A 308 -0.46 -34.02 -17.29
N PRO A 309 0.35 -34.29 -16.23
CA PRO A 309 1.05 -35.54 -16.06
C PRO A 309 0.11 -36.74 -15.79
N VAL A 310 0.59 -37.94 -16.08
CA VAL A 310 -0.07 -39.20 -15.67
C VAL A 310 0.26 -39.50 -14.21
N ILE A 311 -0.74 -39.89 -13.43
CA ILE A 311 -0.54 -40.35 -12.06
C ILE A 311 0.00 -41.77 -12.09
N ASN A 312 1.28 -41.94 -11.80
CA ASN A 312 1.93 -43.28 -11.80
C ASN A 312 1.67 -44.03 -10.49
N GLU A 313 1.62 -43.32 -9.37
CA GLU A 313 1.40 -43.88 -8.03
C GLU A 313 0.66 -42.89 -7.12
N PRO A 314 0.01 -43.37 -6.04
CA PRO A 314 -0.64 -42.49 -5.07
C PRO A 314 0.37 -41.56 -4.36
N ILE A 315 0.13 -40.26 -4.39
CA ILE A 315 1.00 -39.26 -3.75
C ILE A 315 0.40 -38.87 -2.37
N THR A 316 0.82 -39.59 -1.33
CA THR A 316 0.27 -39.39 0.03
C THR A 316 1.07 -38.39 0.86
N GLY A 317 2.25 -37.99 0.42
CA GLY A 317 3.14 -37.06 1.14
C GLY A 317 2.73 -35.59 1.04
N GLY A 318 1.71 -35.25 0.24
CA GLY A 318 1.21 -33.89 0.09
C GLY A 318 2.18 -32.93 -0.59
N SER A 319 3.22 -33.42 -1.23
CA SER A 319 4.16 -32.64 -2.02
C SER A 319 4.21 -33.15 -3.45
N GLY A 320 4.52 -32.29 -4.38
CA GLY A 320 4.62 -32.60 -5.80
C GLY A 320 5.48 -31.58 -6.52
N GLN A 321 5.57 -31.79 -7.83
CA GLN A 321 6.40 -31.00 -8.72
C GLN A 321 5.58 -30.60 -9.93
N ILE A 322 5.62 -29.30 -10.27
CA ILE A 322 5.06 -28.77 -11.51
C ILE A 322 6.19 -28.75 -12.52
N SER A 323 6.10 -29.60 -13.52
CA SER A 323 7.01 -29.62 -14.66
C SER A 323 6.36 -28.89 -15.84
N GLY A 324 7.18 -28.19 -16.60
CA GLY A 324 6.76 -27.45 -17.79
C GLY A 324 8.01 -26.97 -18.54
N ASN A 325 7.82 -26.22 -19.59
CA ASN A 325 8.93 -25.63 -20.34
C ASN A 325 9.41 -24.32 -19.69
N PHE A 326 9.77 -24.37 -18.39
CA PHE A 326 10.13 -23.19 -17.62
C PHE A 326 11.59 -22.78 -17.81
N THR A 327 11.83 -21.49 -17.97
CA THR A 327 13.13 -20.89 -17.66
C THR A 327 13.33 -20.86 -16.14
N VAL A 328 14.58 -20.71 -15.67
CA VAL A 328 14.87 -20.56 -14.23
C VAL A 328 14.10 -19.39 -13.62
N GLU A 329 14.02 -18.29 -14.38
CA GLU A 329 13.30 -17.08 -13.95
C GLU A 329 11.79 -17.31 -13.87
N ALA A 330 11.18 -17.93 -14.89
CA ALA A 330 9.76 -18.26 -14.89
C ALA A 330 9.37 -19.22 -13.75
N ALA A 331 10.23 -20.20 -13.44
CA ALA A 331 10.02 -21.11 -12.32
C ALA A 331 10.10 -20.36 -10.96
N ASN A 332 11.03 -19.42 -10.82
CA ASN A 332 11.12 -18.58 -9.63
C ASN A 332 9.89 -17.67 -9.49
N ASP A 333 9.47 -17.01 -10.55
CA ASP A 333 8.32 -16.11 -10.54
C ASP A 333 7.03 -16.88 -10.22
N LEU A 334 6.85 -18.07 -10.79
CA LEU A 334 5.73 -18.95 -10.45
C LEU A 334 5.78 -19.38 -8.98
N ALA A 335 6.96 -19.72 -8.46
CA ALA A 335 7.10 -20.06 -7.05
C ALA A 335 6.75 -18.90 -6.11
N VAL A 336 7.12 -17.65 -6.46
CA VAL A 336 6.72 -16.43 -5.75
C VAL A 336 5.19 -16.27 -5.76
N LEU A 337 4.57 -16.38 -6.92
CA LEU A 337 3.12 -16.28 -7.08
C LEU A 337 2.37 -17.29 -6.22
N LEU A 338 2.81 -18.55 -6.24
CA LEU A 338 2.19 -19.63 -5.48
C LEU A 338 2.36 -19.46 -3.97
N ARG A 339 3.52 -18.96 -3.49
CA ARG A 339 3.74 -18.68 -2.06
C ARG A 339 2.90 -17.51 -1.57
N ALA A 340 2.81 -16.45 -2.36
CA ALA A 340 2.03 -15.27 -2.01
C ALA A 340 0.51 -15.52 -2.03
N GLY A 341 0.08 -16.49 -2.85
CA GLY A 341 -1.31 -16.89 -3.00
C GLY A 341 -2.05 -16.18 -4.14
N ALA A 342 -3.26 -16.66 -4.42
CA ALA A 342 -4.12 -16.15 -5.46
C ALA A 342 -4.82 -14.84 -5.06
N LEU A 343 -4.90 -13.90 -6.01
CA LEU A 343 -5.72 -12.69 -5.84
C LEU A 343 -7.21 -13.07 -5.84
N PRO A 344 -8.03 -12.42 -5.01
CA PRO A 344 -9.47 -12.68 -4.93
C PRO A 344 -10.23 -12.22 -6.18
N ALA A 345 -9.66 -11.28 -6.93
CA ALA A 345 -10.18 -10.78 -8.20
C ALA A 345 -9.04 -10.33 -9.12
N PRO A 346 -9.26 -10.27 -10.43
CA PRO A 346 -8.31 -9.68 -11.37
C PRO A 346 -8.01 -8.22 -11.02
N LEU A 347 -6.78 -7.79 -11.30
CA LEU A 347 -6.34 -6.41 -11.16
C LEU A 347 -6.15 -5.77 -12.53
N ASN A 348 -6.85 -4.68 -12.78
CA ASN A 348 -6.69 -3.86 -13.96
C ASN A 348 -5.69 -2.74 -13.69
N ILE A 349 -4.71 -2.54 -14.57
CA ILE A 349 -3.73 -1.46 -14.42
C ILE A 349 -4.32 -0.21 -15.06
N GLU A 350 -4.67 0.78 -14.23
CA GLU A 350 -5.17 2.09 -14.69
C GLU A 350 -4.03 3.03 -15.09
N GLN A 351 -2.93 2.98 -14.34
CA GLN A 351 -1.78 3.85 -14.57
C GLN A 351 -0.49 3.13 -14.22
N GLN A 352 0.51 3.29 -15.08
CA GLN A 352 1.88 2.84 -14.85
C GLN A 352 2.82 4.01 -15.13
N GLN A 353 3.73 4.27 -14.20
CA GLN A 353 4.82 5.23 -14.34
C GLN A 353 6.11 4.59 -13.89
N THR A 354 7.17 4.83 -14.65
CA THR A 354 8.52 4.36 -14.29
C THR A 354 9.45 5.57 -14.25
N VAL A 355 10.17 5.72 -13.16
CA VAL A 355 11.17 6.77 -12.98
C VAL A 355 12.54 6.09 -13.02
N GLY A 356 13.39 6.51 -13.96
CA GLY A 356 14.78 6.02 -14.02
C GLY A 356 15.59 6.47 -12.81
N ALA A 357 16.44 5.59 -12.31
CA ALA A 357 17.29 5.91 -11.15
C ALA A 357 18.24 7.11 -11.39
N GLU A 358 18.67 7.33 -12.64
CA GLU A 358 19.50 8.48 -13.04
C GLU A 358 18.75 9.80 -12.84
N LEU A 359 17.48 9.88 -13.25
CA LEU A 359 16.67 11.09 -13.05
C LEU A 359 16.48 11.42 -11.56
N GLY A 360 16.35 10.40 -10.73
CA GLY A 360 16.27 10.58 -9.28
C GLY A 360 17.58 11.11 -8.67
N ALA A 361 18.71 10.59 -9.10
CA ALA A 361 20.04 11.05 -8.64
C ALA A 361 20.31 12.51 -9.03
N ASP A 362 20.01 12.89 -10.27
CA ASP A 362 20.14 14.28 -10.75
C ASP A 362 19.22 15.23 -9.97
N ALA A 363 17.99 14.80 -9.69
CA ALA A 363 17.03 15.57 -8.89
C ALA A 363 17.50 15.78 -7.45
N ILE A 364 18.10 14.76 -6.82
CA ILE A 364 18.71 14.88 -5.48
C ILE A 364 19.88 15.86 -5.49
N GLU A 365 20.76 15.78 -6.48
CA GLU A 365 21.92 16.68 -6.59
C GLU A 365 21.47 18.12 -6.81
N ALA A 366 20.56 18.36 -7.75
CA ALA A 366 19.97 19.67 -7.99
C ALA A 366 19.24 20.20 -6.73
N GLY A 367 18.52 19.36 -6.01
CA GLY A 367 17.85 19.70 -4.76
C GLY A 367 18.82 20.09 -3.64
N LYS A 368 19.94 19.36 -3.48
CA LYS A 368 21.01 19.69 -2.51
C LYS A 368 21.65 21.04 -2.83
N VAL A 369 22.01 21.26 -4.09
CA VAL A 369 22.63 22.51 -4.54
C VAL A 369 21.69 23.69 -4.33
N SER A 370 20.43 23.56 -4.73
CA SER A 370 19.41 24.61 -4.56
C SER A 370 19.16 24.92 -3.09
N THR A 371 19.05 23.90 -2.23
CA THR A 371 18.89 24.07 -0.78
C THR A 371 20.08 24.79 -0.17
N MET A 372 21.30 24.44 -0.57
CA MET A 372 22.52 25.06 -0.07
C MET A 372 22.63 26.53 -0.51
N ILE A 373 22.33 26.83 -1.77
CA ILE A 373 22.32 28.22 -2.28
C ILE A 373 21.26 29.05 -1.53
N GLY A 374 20.04 28.52 -1.39
CA GLY A 374 18.96 29.19 -0.67
C GLY A 374 19.32 29.44 0.80
N PHE A 375 19.89 28.44 1.48
CA PHE A 375 20.35 28.57 2.86
C PHE A 375 21.44 29.66 3.01
N ILE A 376 22.46 29.62 2.16
CA ILE A 376 23.55 30.63 2.19
C ILE A 376 22.96 32.03 1.92
N ALA A 377 22.09 32.18 0.93
CA ALA A 377 21.45 33.47 0.62
C ALA A 377 20.68 34.02 1.83
N VAL A 378 19.92 33.19 2.53
CA VAL A 378 19.18 33.56 3.75
C VAL A 378 20.15 33.95 4.87
N VAL A 379 21.21 33.18 5.09
CA VAL A 379 22.22 33.49 6.12
C VAL A 379 22.90 34.85 5.83
N VAL A 380 23.32 35.07 4.60
CA VAL A 380 23.93 36.37 4.18
C VAL A 380 22.95 37.51 4.39
N PHE A 381 21.69 37.34 3.95
CA PHE A 381 20.63 38.35 4.14
C PHE A 381 20.47 38.70 5.62
N MET A 382 20.36 37.70 6.50
CA MET A 382 20.15 37.92 7.93
C MET A 382 21.30 38.65 8.59
N PHE A 383 22.55 38.34 8.22
CA PHE A 383 23.70 39.05 8.75
C PHE A 383 23.80 40.49 8.23
N LEU A 384 23.46 40.75 6.97
CA LEU A 384 23.46 42.08 6.37
C LEU A 384 22.41 43.00 6.97
N VAL A 385 21.18 42.49 7.20
CA VAL A 385 20.04 43.30 7.65
C VAL A 385 20.00 43.44 9.16
N TYR A 386 20.26 42.36 9.91
CA TYR A 386 20.10 42.31 11.38
C TYR A 386 21.44 42.26 12.13
N GLY A 387 22.54 42.32 11.43
CA GLY A 387 23.89 42.34 12.03
C GLY A 387 24.28 40.97 12.65
N GLY A 388 25.47 40.94 13.28
CA GLY A 388 26.06 39.70 13.77
C GLY A 388 25.26 38.99 14.87
N LEU A 389 24.60 39.76 15.76
CA LEU A 389 23.90 39.17 16.90
C LEU A 389 22.52 38.60 16.55
N PHE A 390 21.63 39.45 16.05
CA PHE A 390 20.26 39.03 15.72
C PHE A 390 20.24 38.12 14.49
N GLY A 391 21.10 38.39 13.52
CA GLY A 391 21.36 37.48 12.39
C GLY A 391 21.86 36.12 12.89
N GLY A 392 22.83 36.10 13.81
CA GLY A 392 23.37 34.86 14.40
C GLY A 392 22.31 34.06 15.17
N ILE A 393 21.45 34.72 15.96
CA ILE A 393 20.34 34.06 16.67
C ILE A 393 19.38 33.42 15.66
N SER A 394 19.03 34.10 14.57
CA SER A 394 18.15 33.55 13.54
C SER A 394 18.78 32.38 12.81
N VAL A 395 20.08 32.44 12.50
CA VAL A 395 20.79 31.32 11.85
C VAL A 395 20.83 30.10 12.76
N ILE A 396 21.06 30.27 14.06
CA ILE A 396 21.00 29.15 15.03
C ILE A 396 19.58 28.57 15.07
N ALA A 397 18.55 29.41 15.15
CA ALA A 397 17.16 28.96 15.12
C ALA A 397 16.81 28.21 13.83
N LEU A 398 17.30 28.69 12.68
CA LEU A 398 17.13 28.07 11.38
C LEU A 398 17.81 26.69 11.28
N LEU A 399 19.06 26.56 11.79
CA LEU A 399 19.77 25.29 11.84
C LEU A 399 19.03 24.26 12.70
N VAL A 400 18.58 24.68 13.89
CA VAL A 400 17.79 23.79 14.75
C VAL A 400 16.47 23.42 14.10
N ASN A 401 15.81 24.37 13.40
CA ASN A 401 14.59 24.06 12.65
C ASN A 401 14.84 22.98 11.59
N GLY A 402 15.91 23.11 10.78
CA GLY A 402 16.26 22.09 9.79
C GLY A 402 16.49 20.71 10.42
N LEU A 403 17.21 20.65 11.56
CA LEU A 403 17.40 19.40 12.30
C LEU A 403 16.08 18.81 12.83
N LEU A 404 15.18 19.65 13.34
CA LEU A 404 13.87 19.20 13.82
C LEU A 404 13.00 18.68 12.67
N VAL A 405 13.01 19.33 11.50
CA VAL A 405 12.25 18.88 10.32
C VAL A 405 12.76 17.51 9.86
N ILE A 406 14.09 17.37 9.67
CA ILE A 406 14.71 16.10 9.27
C ILE A 406 14.41 15.01 10.30
N GLY A 407 14.59 15.30 11.59
CA GLY A 407 14.29 14.36 12.68
C GLY A 407 12.83 13.94 12.74
N ALA A 408 11.90 14.90 12.58
CA ALA A 408 10.47 14.61 12.56
C ALA A 408 10.05 13.77 11.34
N MET A 409 10.63 14.04 10.17
CA MET A 409 10.41 13.21 8.98
C MET A 409 10.97 11.79 9.16
N SER A 410 12.14 11.65 9.77
CA SER A 410 12.75 10.34 10.01
C SER A 410 11.90 9.49 10.97
N ILE A 411 11.41 10.07 12.08
CA ILE A 411 10.62 9.32 13.08
C ILE A 411 9.20 9.00 12.57
N THR A 412 8.62 9.88 11.76
CA THR A 412 7.29 9.64 11.15
C THR A 412 7.36 8.74 9.92
N GLN A 413 8.57 8.35 9.50
CA GLN A 413 8.83 7.56 8.28
C GLN A 413 8.15 8.19 7.04
N ALA A 414 8.09 9.53 7.03
CA ALA A 414 7.50 10.26 5.91
C ALA A 414 8.39 10.16 4.66
N THR A 415 7.76 9.91 3.53
CA THR A 415 8.46 9.78 2.25
C THR A 415 8.81 11.17 1.70
N LEU A 416 10.12 11.43 1.52
CA LEU A 416 10.61 12.65 0.89
C LEU A 416 10.52 12.52 -0.64
N THR A 417 9.65 13.32 -1.25
CA THR A 417 9.46 13.42 -2.70
C THR A 417 10.15 14.66 -3.26
N LEU A 418 10.28 14.78 -4.58
CA LEU A 418 10.82 15.98 -5.22
C LEU A 418 10.06 17.27 -4.82
N PRO A 419 8.71 17.32 -4.86
CA PRO A 419 7.95 18.42 -4.26
C PRO A 419 8.17 18.57 -2.74
N GLY A 420 8.43 17.47 -2.03
CA GLY A 420 8.78 17.50 -0.61
C GLY A 420 10.09 18.25 -0.33
N ILE A 421 11.10 18.13 -1.19
CA ILE A 421 12.32 18.95 -1.14
C ILE A 421 11.98 20.44 -1.34
N ALA A 422 11.13 20.77 -2.31
CA ALA A 422 10.66 22.14 -2.48
C ALA A 422 9.93 22.66 -1.24
N GLY A 423 9.13 21.82 -0.58
CA GLY A 423 8.50 22.11 0.71
C GLY A 423 9.51 22.38 1.83
N LEU A 424 10.60 21.61 1.90
CA LEU A 424 11.69 21.87 2.84
C LEU A 424 12.33 23.25 2.63
N ILE A 425 12.65 23.61 1.39
CA ILE A 425 13.23 24.91 1.03
C ILE A 425 12.28 26.04 1.41
N LEU A 426 11.00 25.88 1.09
CA LEU A 426 9.95 26.83 1.45
C LEU A 426 9.85 27.02 2.97
N THR A 427 9.86 25.94 3.73
CA THR A 427 9.74 26.03 5.21
C THR A 427 10.95 26.66 5.86
N LEU A 428 12.16 26.50 5.30
CA LEU A 428 13.36 27.22 5.76
C LEU A 428 13.20 28.74 5.57
N ALA A 429 12.62 29.17 4.44
CA ALA A 429 12.33 30.59 4.20
C ALA A 429 11.27 31.12 5.19
N VAL A 430 10.18 30.39 5.39
CA VAL A 430 9.11 30.75 6.35
C VAL A 430 9.60 30.79 7.80
N ALA A 431 10.54 29.91 8.17
CA ALA A 431 11.13 29.91 9.51
C ALA A 431 11.90 31.20 9.83
N VAL A 432 12.55 31.78 8.83
CA VAL A 432 13.27 33.05 8.99
C VAL A 432 12.31 34.22 9.06
N ASP A 433 11.21 34.20 8.30
CA ASP A 433 10.21 35.27 8.28
C ASP A 433 9.60 35.53 9.67
N ALA A 434 9.37 34.47 10.44
CA ALA A 434 8.92 34.60 11.83
C ALA A 434 9.93 35.40 12.70
N ASN A 435 11.24 35.17 12.53
CA ASN A 435 12.26 35.92 13.26
C ASN A 435 12.35 37.38 12.78
N VAL A 436 12.25 37.59 11.47
CA VAL A 436 12.20 38.95 10.88
C VAL A 436 11.03 39.74 11.47
N LEU A 437 9.84 39.16 11.52
CA LEU A 437 8.66 39.81 12.08
C LEU A 437 8.83 40.18 13.56
N ILE A 438 9.43 39.28 14.36
CA ILE A 438 9.74 39.54 15.78
C ILE A 438 10.69 40.75 15.88
N TYR A 439 11.74 40.79 15.08
CA TYR A 439 12.74 41.86 15.15
C TYR A 439 12.20 43.21 14.70
N GLU A 440 11.44 43.23 13.62
CA GLU A 440 10.81 44.48 13.14
C GLU A 440 9.80 45.03 14.16
N ARG A 441 9.00 44.16 14.79
CA ARG A 441 8.10 44.62 15.87
C ARG A 441 8.85 45.11 17.10
N MET A 442 10.01 44.50 17.45
CA MET A 442 10.86 45.03 18.50
C MET A 442 11.44 46.39 18.14
N ARG A 443 11.88 46.58 16.88
CA ARG A 443 12.40 47.86 16.33
C ARG A 443 11.30 48.96 16.39
N GLU A 444 10.10 48.68 15.93
CA GLU A 444 8.95 49.61 15.98
C GLU A 444 8.67 50.06 17.42
N GLU A 445 8.57 49.12 18.36
CA GLU A 445 8.30 49.44 19.77
C GLU A 445 9.46 50.23 20.44
N TYR A 446 10.70 49.94 20.07
CA TYR A 446 11.85 50.69 20.55
C TYR A 446 11.89 52.11 19.99
N ASN A 447 11.62 52.31 18.70
CA ASN A 447 11.55 53.62 18.06
C ASN A 447 10.38 54.46 18.55
N SER A 448 9.35 53.84 19.12
CA SER A 448 8.25 54.55 19.79
C SER A 448 8.63 55.14 21.17
N GLY A 449 9.90 55.01 21.58
CA GLY A 449 10.44 55.57 22.83
C GLY A 449 10.29 54.68 24.05
N ARG A 450 9.96 53.40 23.91
CA ARG A 450 9.88 52.45 25.04
C ARG A 450 11.27 52.01 25.50
N PRO A 451 11.44 51.74 26.81
CA PRO A 451 12.67 51.14 27.32
C PRO A 451 12.98 49.81 26.63
N LEU A 452 14.27 49.48 26.45
CA LEU A 452 14.74 48.32 25.70
C LEU A 452 14.03 47.01 26.06
N ILE A 453 13.97 46.65 27.34
CA ILE A 453 13.35 45.38 27.77
C ILE A 453 11.85 45.36 27.50
N SER A 454 11.17 46.52 27.72
CA SER A 454 9.75 46.65 27.46
C SER A 454 9.41 46.63 25.97
N SER A 455 10.24 47.23 25.10
CA SER A 455 10.08 47.18 23.66
C SER A 455 10.26 45.78 23.09
N MET A 456 11.25 45.03 23.59
CA MET A 456 11.48 43.65 23.19
C MET A 456 10.31 42.73 23.62
N ASP A 457 9.79 42.91 24.84
CA ASP A 457 8.66 42.07 25.32
C ASP A 457 7.36 42.41 24.60
N ALA A 458 7.09 43.71 24.34
CA ALA A 458 5.93 44.13 23.60
C ALA A 458 6.00 43.71 22.13
N GLY A 459 7.14 43.88 21.46
CA GLY A 459 7.36 43.48 20.08
C GLY A 459 7.19 41.97 19.88
N PHE A 460 7.76 41.19 20.79
CA PHE A 460 7.61 39.73 20.75
C PHE A 460 6.14 39.28 20.86
N ASN A 461 5.39 39.87 21.83
CA ASN A 461 3.99 39.51 22.04
C ASN A 461 3.12 39.90 20.85
N ARG A 462 3.36 41.07 20.23
CA ARG A 462 2.63 41.50 19.03
C ARG A 462 2.93 40.66 17.82
N ALA A 463 4.19 40.31 17.60
CA ALA A 463 4.60 39.43 16.50
C ALA A 463 3.96 38.06 16.62
N MET A 464 3.81 37.55 17.87
CA MET A 464 3.31 36.18 18.13
C MET A 464 1.91 35.97 17.53
N LEU A 465 0.99 36.90 17.68
CA LEU A 465 -0.37 36.80 17.13
C LEU A 465 -0.31 36.66 15.60
N THR A 466 0.46 37.55 14.96
CA THR A 466 0.60 37.53 13.48
C THR A 466 1.27 36.25 12.97
N ILE A 467 2.26 35.75 13.70
CA ILE A 467 2.95 34.48 13.35
C ILE A 467 1.97 33.30 13.44
N ILE A 468 1.16 33.24 14.50
CA ILE A 468 0.17 32.17 14.66
C ILE A 468 -0.86 32.23 13.54
N ASP A 469 -1.44 33.40 13.26
CA ASP A 469 -2.46 33.59 12.25
C ASP A 469 -1.98 33.19 10.85
N ALA A 470 -0.77 33.63 10.46
CA ALA A 470 -0.16 33.27 9.18
C ALA A 470 0.12 31.76 9.06
N ASN A 471 0.59 31.13 10.13
CA ASN A 471 0.91 29.72 10.11
C ASN A 471 -0.32 28.81 10.20
N VAL A 472 -1.39 29.24 10.88
CA VAL A 472 -2.68 28.51 10.89
C VAL A 472 -3.27 28.42 9.49
N THR A 473 -3.25 29.51 8.71
CA THR A 473 -3.75 29.47 7.31
C THR A 473 -2.92 28.56 6.43
N THR A 474 -1.60 28.59 6.56
CA THR A 474 -0.68 27.70 5.83
C THR A 474 -0.90 26.24 6.22
N LEU A 475 -1.08 25.96 7.52
CA LEU A 475 -1.34 24.61 8.02
C LEU A 475 -2.71 24.08 7.54
N ALA A 476 -3.73 24.94 7.47
CA ALA A 476 -5.04 24.56 6.90
C ALA A 476 -4.93 24.18 5.42
N ALA A 477 -4.19 24.97 4.63
CA ALA A 477 -3.93 24.63 3.22
C ALA A 477 -3.15 23.31 3.09
N ALA A 478 -2.12 23.11 3.91
CA ALA A 478 -1.35 21.87 3.92
C ALA A 478 -2.21 20.67 4.32
N LEU A 479 -3.11 20.82 5.29
CA LEU A 479 -4.05 19.76 5.70
C LEU A 479 -5.00 19.37 4.56
N ILE A 480 -5.53 20.34 3.83
CA ILE A 480 -6.38 20.07 2.65
C ILE A 480 -5.60 19.30 1.59
N MET A 481 -4.38 19.75 1.28
CA MET A 481 -3.51 19.04 0.33
C MET A 481 -3.14 17.63 0.82
N PHE A 482 -3.00 17.42 2.12
CA PHE A 482 -2.72 16.10 2.69
C PHE A 482 -3.91 15.15 2.59
N LEU A 483 -5.12 15.64 2.84
CA LEU A 483 -6.35 14.83 2.82
C LEU A 483 -6.79 14.47 1.40
N PHE A 484 -6.72 15.44 0.48
CA PHE A 484 -7.22 15.30 -0.89
C PHE A 484 -6.10 15.08 -1.94
N GLY A 485 -4.84 15.32 -1.59
CA GLY A 485 -3.71 15.12 -2.47
C GLY A 485 -3.33 13.64 -2.60
N ALA A 486 -2.74 13.28 -3.74
CA ALA A 486 -2.21 11.96 -4.00
C ALA A 486 -0.70 12.03 -4.31
N GLY A 487 0.03 10.95 -4.04
CA GLY A 487 1.43 10.81 -4.41
C GLY A 487 2.32 11.98 -3.95
N PRO A 488 3.03 12.62 -4.89
CA PRO A 488 3.99 13.68 -4.59
C PRO A 488 3.41 14.90 -3.86
N VAL A 489 2.14 15.26 -4.14
CA VAL A 489 1.45 16.39 -3.48
C VAL A 489 1.26 16.12 -1.99
N ARG A 490 0.95 14.88 -1.62
CA ARG A 490 0.80 14.49 -0.22
C ARG A 490 2.14 14.57 0.53
N GLY A 491 3.25 14.17 -0.13
CA GLY A 491 4.59 14.32 0.40
C GLY A 491 4.97 15.79 0.66
N PHE A 492 4.66 16.69 -0.29
CA PHE A 492 4.83 18.13 -0.11
C PHE A 492 4.03 18.66 1.08
N ALA A 493 2.74 18.32 1.15
CA ALA A 493 1.84 18.75 2.22
C ALA A 493 2.32 18.31 3.61
N TRP A 494 2.83 17.07 3.72
CA TRP A 494 3.39 16.54 4.96
C TRP A 494 4.64 17.29 5.39
N THR A 495 5.58 17.48 4.47
CA THR A 495 6.83 18.23 4.71
C THR A 495 6.52 19.67 5.13
N LEU A 496 5.59 20.34 4.43
CA LEU A 496 5.14 21.69 4.75
C LEU A 496 4.51 21.75 6.16
N SER A 497 3.66 20.79 6.51
CA SER A 497 3.02 20.74 7.83
C SER A 497 4.03 20.61 8.97
N ILE A 498 4.99 19.68 8.84
CA ILE A 498 6.08 19.51 9.79
C ILE A 498 6.91 20.79 9.90
N GLY A 499 7.28 21.37 8.74
CA GLY A 499 8.09 22.58 8.70
C GLY A 499 7.43 23.80 9.33
N VAL A 500 6.14 24.01 9.08
CA VAL A 500 5.36 25.08 9.72
C VAL A 500 5.31 24.88 11.24
N PHE A 501 5.04 23.66 11.71
CA PHE A 501 4.99 23.39 13.14
C PHE A 501 6.34 23.63 13.83
N THR A 502 7.43 23.13 13.22
CA THR A 502 8.79 23.32 13.77
C THR A 502 9.25 24.76 13.68
N SER A 503 8.90 25.52 12.63
CA SER A 503 9.25 26.93 12.48
C SER A 503 8.61 27.80 13.57
N VAL A 504 7.32 27.59 13.86
CA VAL A 504 6.66 28.27 14.98
C VAL A 504 7.32 27.91 16.29
N PHE A 505 7.63 26.63 16.52
CA PHE A 505 8.32 26.18 17.73
C PHE A 505 9.68 26.87 17.90
N THR A 506 10.49 26.93 16.85
CA THR A 506 11.83 27.54 16.90
C THR A 506 11.77 29.05 17.09
N ALA A 507 10.88 29.73 16.39
CA ALA A 507 10.68 31.18 16.54
C ALA A 507 10.17 31.55 17.95
N VAL A 508 9.23 30.77 18.49
CA VAL A 508 8.63 31.05 19.81
C VAL A 508 9.58 30.71 20.95
N PHE A 509 10.20 29.52 20.94
CA PHE A 509 10.95 29.03 22.10
C PHE A 509 12.46 29.27 21.95
N ILE A 510 13.05 28.94 20.82
CA ILE A 510 14.51 29.04 20.65
C ILE A 510 14.94 30.48 20.59
N THR A 511 14.31 31.28 19.72
CA THR A 511 14.63 32.70 19.59
C THR A 511 14.38 33.45 20.89
N GLN A 512 13.27 33.13 21.61
CA GLN A 512 13.00 33.72 22.92
C GLN A 512 14.08 33.39 23.97
N VAL A 513 14.51 32.12 24.04
CA VAL A 513 15.55 31.69 24.99
C VAL A 513 16.88 32.36 24.66
N LEU A 514 17.28 32.38 23.38
CA LEU A 514 18.55 33.00 22.96
C LEU A 514 18.57 34.50 23.24
N LEU A 515 17.49 35.23 22.95
CA LEU A 515 17.36 36.64 23.27
C LEU A 515 17.40 36.89 24.78
N ALA A 516 16.70 36.06 25.58
CA ALA A 516 16.70 36.18 27.04
C ALA A 516 18.10 35.90 27.64
N VAL A 517 18.85 34.93 27.10
CA VAL A 517 20.26 34.66 27.49
C VAL A 517 21.12 35.86 27.17
N TRP A 518 21.00 36.41 25.96
CA TRP A 518 21.73 37.61 25.55
C TRP A 518 21.49 38.80 26.47
N ILE A 519 20.21 39.15 26.76
CA ILE A 519 19.87 40.27 27.66
C ILE A 519 20.50 40.08 29.02
N ARG A 520 20.45 38.87 29.56
CA ARG A 520 20.97 38.57 30.90
C ARG A 520 22.49 38.63 30.99
N THR A 521 23.18 38.17 29.92
CA THR A 521 24.64 38.07 29.89
C THR A 521 25.27 39.40 29.48
N ALA A 522 24.82 40.02 28.40
CA ALA A 522 25.41 41.21 27.83
C ALA A 522 24.88 42.52 28.45
N ARG A 523 23.73 42.51 29.13
CA ARG A 523 23.05 43.70 29.75
C ARG A 523 23.06 44.92 28.82
N PRO A 524 22.53 44.82 27.60
CA PRO A 524 22.63 45.84 26.58
C PRO A 524 21.94 47.15 26.99
N LYS A 525 22.49 48.28 26.60
CA LYS A 525 21.89 49.61 26.81
C LYS A 525 21.07 50.10 25.62
N LYS A 526 21.30 49.57 24.43
CA LYS A 526 20.62 49.91 23.18
C LYS A 526 20.25 48.68 22.40
N LEU A 527 19.23 48.76 21.56
CA LEU A 527 18.85 47.71 20.63
C LEU A 527 19.83 47.73 19.43
N PRO A 528 20.58 46.64 19.15
CA PRO A 528 21.61 46.63 18.10
C PRO A 528 21.05 46.81 16.66
N ILE A 529 19.76 46.62 16.47
CA ILE A 529 19.07 46.70 15.16
C ILE A 529 18.29 48.00 15.01
N ALA A 530 18.36 48.94 15.95
CA ALA A 530 17.63 50.20 15.94
C ALA A 530 18.29 51.26 15.06
#